data_56a93e4a8c5212a908e318eb1b04d21f
#
_entry.id   56a93e4a8c5212a908e318eb1b04d21f
#
_cell.length_a   1.000
_cell.length_b   1.000
_cell.length_c   1.000
_cell.angle_alpha   90.00
_cell.angle_beta   90.00
_cell.angle_gamma   90.00
#
_symmetry.space_group_name_H-M   'P 1'
#
loop_
_entity.id
_entity.type
_entity.pdbx_description
1 polymer ?
#
loop_
_entity_poly.entity_id
_entity_poly.type
_entity_poly.pdbx_seq_one_letter_code
_entity_poly.pdbx_strand_id
1 'polypeptide(L)'
;MKAPLDPTPYPRDPRSQPIRVGLPDGGYAYVQDVDGTIYVVPDGPHVHPNILGGGNPANYAGDLTIDHDRIVDVTNLSGTFRCDDPDGLLEVATELRRVGFTVESGAVRFFPQDGSRPRVLA
;
A
#
# COMPACT_ATOMS: atom_id res chain seq x y z
N MET A 1 2.78 -1.70 -14.07
CA MET A 1 2.54 -0.29 -13.67
C MET A 1 1.05 0.02 -13.78
N LYS A 2 0.49 0.63 -12.76
CA LYS A 2 -0.95 0.90 -12.70
C LYS A 2 -1.19 2.41 -12.68
N ALA A 3 -2.05 2.90 -13.58
CA ALA A 3 -2.49 4.28 -13.56
C ALA A 3 -3.64 4.45 -12.55
N PRO A 4 -3.79 5.61 -11.93
CA PRO A 4 -4.95 5.87 -11.08
C PRO A 4 -6.25 5.82 -11.88
N LEU A 5 -7.33 5.33 -11.26
CA LEU A 5 -8.65 5.31 -11.89
C LEU A 5 -9.18 6.72 -12.11
N ASP A 6 -8.78 7.67 -11.25
CA ASP A 6 -9.06 9.09 -11.40
C ASP A 6 -7.74 9.81 -11.65
N PRO A 7 -7.45 10.26 -12.88
CA PRO A 7 -6.19 10.89 -13.21
C PRO A 7 -6.09 12.36 -12.78
N THR A 8 -7.00 12.86 -11.97
CA THR A 8 -6.96 14.24 -11.48
C THR A 8 -5.61 14.50 -10.79
N PRO A 9 -4.89 15.59 -11.13
CA PRO A 9 -3.57 15.86 -10.58
C PRO A 9 -3.66 16.44 -9.17
N TYR A 10 -4.04 15.64 -8.19
CA TYR A 10 -4.05 16.05 -6.79
C TYR A 10 -2.63 16.41 -6.33
N PRO A 11 -2.48 17.40 -5.46
CA PRO A 11 -1.19 17.69 -4.84
C PRO A 11 -0.77 16.52 -3.94
N ARG A 12 0.53 16.30 -3.82
CA ARG A 12 1.06 15.29 -2.92
C ARG A 12 0.74 15.70 -1.48
N ASP A 13 0.24 14.73 -0.68
CA ASP A 13 0.01 14.96 0.74
C ASP A 13 1.35 15.24 1.42
N PRO A 14 1.49 16.35 2.17
CA PRO A 14 2.75 16.67 2.84
C PRO A 14 3.17 15.65 3.89
N ARG A 15 2.27 14.78 4.35
CA ARG A 15 2.59 13.68 5.28
C ARG A 15 3.11 12.45 4.57
N SER A 16 3.06 12.41 3.23
CA SER A 16 3.55 11.27 2.46
C SER A 16 5.06 11.14 2.62
N GLN A 17 5.50 9.96 3.01
CA GLN A 17 6.91 9.68 3.21
C GLN A 17 7.24 8.23 2.83
N PRO A 18 8.48 7.94 2.44
CA PRO A 18 8.89 6.55 2.26
C PRO A 18 8.71 5.78 3.58
N ILE A 19 8.21 4.55 3.46
CA ILE A 19 8.02 3.71 4.66
C ILE A 19 9.37 3.38 5.28
N ARG A 20 9.42 3.33 6.60
CA ARG A 20 10.63 3.01 7.36
C ARG A 20 10.27 2.39 8.69
N VAL A 21 11.17 1.61 9.26
CA VAL A 21 11.03 1.15 10.65
C VAL A 21 11.07 2.36 11.59
N GLY A 22 10.40 2.26 12.71
CA GLY A 22 10.29 3.36 13.68
C GLY A 22 9.09 4.25 13.49
N LEU A 23 8.26 4.01 12.47
CA LEU A 23 6.99 4.73 12.33
C LEU A 23 6.03 4.35 13.45
N PRO A 24 5.14 5.27 13.87
CA PRO A 24 4.15 4.97 14.90
C PRO A 24 3.26 3.79 14.51
N ASP A 25 2.81 3.05 15.51
CA ASP A 25 1.83 1.97 15.31
C ASP A 25 0.52 2.54 14.77
N GLY A 26 -0.17 1.78 13.94
CA GLY A 26 -1.47 2.16 13.41
C GLY A 26 -1.63 1.82 11.95
N GLY A 27 -2.76 2.22 11.39
CA GLY A 27 -3.10 2.01 9.98
C GLY A 27 -2.55 3.09 9.08
N TYR A 28 -2.13 2.69 7.88
CA TYR A 28 -1.59 3.58 6.86
C TYR A 28 -2.18 3.20 5.50
N ALA A 29 -2.39 4.20 4.67
CA ALA A 29 -2.56 3.99 3.25
C ALA A 29 -1.17 3.99 2.60
N TYR A 30 -0.94 3.08 1.65
CA TYR A 30 0.34 3.01 0.96
C TYR A 30 0.19 3.01 -0.56
N VAL A 31 1.22 3.50 -1.22
CA VAL A 31 1.39 3.37 -2.67
C VAL A 31 2.84 2.99 -2.94
N GLN A 32 3.03 1.94 -3.73
CA GLN A 32 4.36 1.57 -4.21
C GLN A 32 4.60 2.28 -5.54
N ASP A 33 5.63 3.11 -5.57
CA ASP A 33 6.03 3.83 -6.78
C ASP A 33 6.63 2.87 -7.81
N VAL A 34 6.80 3.36 -9.01
CA VAL A 34 7.32 2.57 -10.14
C VAL A 34 8.76 2.10 -9.92
N ASP A 35 9.50 2.76 -9.05
CA ASP A 35 10.87 2.37 -8.66
C ASP A 35 10.91 1.35 -7.51
N GLY A 36 9.75 0.93 -7.00
CA GLY A 36 9.63 -0.02 -5.90
C GLY A 36 9.50 0.62 -4.52
N THR A 37 9.76 1.91 -4.37
CA THR A 37 9.66 2.60 -3.08
C THR A 37 8.20 2.66 -2.62
N ILE A 38 7.95 2.30 -1.37
CA ILE A 38 6.63 2.36 -0.76
C ILE A 38 6.50 3.66 0.02
N TYR A 39 5.52 4.48 -0.35
CA TYR A 39 5.17 5.71 0.35
C TYR A 39 3.91 5.48 1.17
N VAL A 40 3.86 6.10 2.34
CA VAL A 40 2.72 5.95 3.27
C VAL A 40 2.25 7.30 3.77
N VAL A 41 0.96 7.36 4.08
CA VAL A 41 0.35 8.41 4.90
C VAL A 41 -0.50 7.75 5.96
N PRO A 42 -0.67 8.36 7.15
CA PRO A 42 -1.58 7.81 8.15
C PRO A 42 -2.98 7.66 7.57
N ASP A 43 -3.65 6.56 7.89
CA ASP A 43 -5.00 6.28 7.40
C ASP A 43 -5.96 7.39 7.82
N GLY A 44 -6.87 7.77 6.90
CA GLY A 44 -7.77 8.91 7.14
C GLY A 44 -8.56 9.25 5.88
N PRO A 45 -9.11 10.48 5.80
CA PRO A 45 -10.00 10.87 4.71
C PRO A 45 -9.32 11.27 3.40
N HIS A 46 -8.05 10.97 3.22
CA HIS A 46 -7.33 11.25 1.97
C HIS A 46 -7.40 10.03 1.05
N VAL A 47 -7.17 10.26 -0.22
CA VAL A 47 -7.21 9.23 -1.26
C VAL A 47 -5.79 8.87 -1.70
N HIS A 48 -5.59 7.64 -2.19
CA HIS A 48 -4.28 7.13 -2.60
C HIS A 48 -3.54 8.00 -3.61
N PRO A 49 -4.18 8.70 -4.58
CA PRO A 49 -3.44 9.56 -5.50
C PRO A 49 -2.65 10.66 -4.83
N ASN A 50 -3.09 11.10 -3.64
CA ASN A 50 -2.40 12.17 -2.91
C ASN A 50 -1.06 11.69 -2.33
N ILE A 51 -0.84 10.40 -2.24
CA ILE A 51 0.41 9.85 -1.69
C ILE A 51 1.58 10.13 -2.62
N LEU A 52 1.41 9.92 -3.92
CA LEU A 52 2.41 10.28 -4.93
C LEU A 52 2.18 11.67 -5.50
N GLY A 53 0.91 12.09 -5.60
CA GLY A 53 0.52 13.35 -6.21
C GLY A 53 0.56 13.32 -7.73
N GLY A 54 0.07 14.38 -8.37
CA GLY A 54 0.21 14.61 -9.80
C GLY A 54 -0.42 13.58 -10.74
N GLY A 55 -1.30 12.70 -10.25
CA GLY A 55 -1.88 11.64 -11.07
C GLY A 55 -0.88 10.57 -11.49
N ASN A 56 0.23 10.43 -10.78
CA ASN A 56 1.30 9.50 -11.12
C ASN A 56 0.84 8.04 -11.05
N PRO A 57 1.28 7.17 -11.98
CA PRO A 57 0.99 5.75 -11.90
C PRO A 57 1.74 5.09 -10.74
N ALA A 58 1.24 3.94 -10.30
CA ALA A 58 1.84 3.18 -9.22
C ALA A 58 2.00 1.72 -9.61
N ASN A 59 2.96 1.03 -8.98
CA ASN A 59 3.07 -0.42 -9.12
C ASN A 59 1.97 -1.12 -8.35
N TYR A 60 1.66 -0.63 -7.15
CA TYR A 60 0.65 -1.23 -6.29
C TYR A 60 0.16 -0.24 -5.25
N ALA A 61 -1.01 -0.50 -4.67
CA ALA A 61 -1.58 0.36 -3.63
C ALA A 61 -2.54 -0.43 -2.75
N GLY A 62 -2.69 0.00 -1.51
CA GLY A 62 -3.60 -0.61 -0.56
C GLY A 62 -3.45 0.01 0.83
N ASP A 63 -3.79 -0.79 1.84
CA ASP A 63 -3.69 -0.40 3.24
C ASP A 63 -2.74 -1.34 3.97
N LEU A 64 -2.09 -0.84 5.00
CA LEU A 64 -1.27 -1.66 5.89
C LEU A 64 -1.39 -1.18 7.32
N THR A 65 -1.05 -2.07 8.26
CA THR A 65 -1.04 -1.76 9.69
C THR A 65 0.30 -2.15 10.28
N ILE A 66 0.89 -1.20 11.02
CA ILE A 66 2.16 -1.39 11.70
C ILE A 66 1.89 -1.58 13.20
N ASP A 67 2.57 -2.57 13.80
CA ASP A 67 2.56 -2.78 15.23
C ASP A 67 3.98 -3.18 15.68
N HIS A 68 4.67 -2.27 16.38
CA HIS A 68 6.05 -2.47 16.89
C HIS A 68 7.00 -2.94 15.77
N ASP A 69 7.06 -2.19 14.67
CA ASP A 69 7.88 -2.49 13.50
C ASP A 69 7.56 -3.82 12.83
N ARG A 70 6.34 -4.34 13.05
CA ARG A 70 5.83 -5.50 12.35
C ARG A 70 4.65 -5.10 11.50
N ILE A 71 4.55 -5.71 10.34
CA ILE A 71 3.37 -5.58 9.47
C ILE A 71 2.39 -6.67 9.89
N VAL A 72 1.30 -6.27 10.51
CA VAL A 72 0.26 -7.21 10.99
C VAL A 72 -0.88 -7.33 10.00
N ASP A 73 -0.94 -6.42 9.01
CA ASP A 73 -1.92 -6.49 7.93
C ASP A 73 -1.39 -5.68 6.73
N VAL A 74 -1.51 -6.22 5.53
CA VAL A 74 -1.23 -5.51 4.28
C VAL A 74 -2.17 -6.04 3.21
N THR A 75 -2.81 -5.12 2.47
CA THR A 75 -3.87 -5.45 1.52
C THR A 75 -3.66 -4.77 0.19
N ASN A 76 -4.51 -5.15 -0.77
CA ASN A 76 -4.62 -4.48 -2.08
C ASN A 76 -5.84 -3.53 -2.15
N LEU A 77 -6.39 -3.15 -0.99
CA LEU A 77 -7.58 -2.30 -0.98
C LEU A 77 -7.24 -0.85 -1.26
N SER A 78 -7.64 -0.38 -2.43
CA SER A 78 -7.50 1.00 -2.83
C SER A 78 -8.73 1.41 -3.65
N GLY A 79 -9.34 2.53 -3.30
CA GLY A 79 -10.44 3.09 -4.08
C GLY A 79 -9.99 3.78 -5.36
N THR A 80 -8.68 3.96 -5.55
CA THR A 80 -8.12 4.78 -6.63
C THR A 80 -7.35 3.94 -7.64
N PHE A 81 -6.56 2.98 -7.17
CA PHE A 81 -5.79 2.09 -8.03
C PHE A 81 -6.44 0.72 -8.04
N ARG A 82 -6.55 0.14 -9.23
CA ARG A 82 -7.07 -1.21 -9.38
C ARG A 82 -5.93 -2.20 -9.32
N CYS A 83 -5.78 -2.87 -8.18
CA CYS A 83 -4.71 -3.82 -7.94
C CYS A 83 -5.33 -5.20 -7.76
N ASP A 84 -5.44 -5.96 -8.86
CA ASP A 84 -6.12 -7.25 -8.86
C ASP A 84 -5.18 -8.42 -9.16
N ASP A 85 -3.86 -8.21 -9.02
CA ASP A 85 -2.87 -9.26 -9.17
C ASP A 85 -2.26 -9.63 -7.80
N PRO A 86 -2.45 -10.88 -7.33
CA PRO A 86 -1.90 -11.29 -6.04
C PRO A 86 -0.37 -11.26 -6.00
N ASP A 87 0.30 -11.48 -7.13
CA ASP A 87 1.76 -11.44 -7.20
C ASP A 87 2.30 -10.06 -6.84
N GLY A 88 1.62 -8.98 -7.24
CA GLY A 88 2.01 -7.62 -6.87
C GLY A 88 1.96 -7.38 -5.37
N LEU A 89 0.98 -7.96 -4.69
CA LEU A 89 0.88 -7.86 -3.23
C LEU A 89 2.02 -8.61 -2.54
N LEU A 90 2.41 -9.77 -3.07
CA LEU A 90 3.56 -10.50 -2.55
C LEU A 90 4.87 -9.72 -2.74
N GLU A 91 5.01 -8.99 -3.84
CA GLU A 91 6.16 -8.11 -4.07
C GLU A 91 6.19 -6.95 -3.07
N VAL A 92 5.04 -6.39 -2.74
CA VAL A 92 4.94 -5.37 -1.67
C VAL A 92 5.45 -5.95 -0.35
N ALA A 93 5.01 -7.15 0.02
CA ALA A 93 5.46 -7.80 1.25
C ALA A 93 6.97 -8.02 1.24
N THR A 94 7.55 -8.40 0.10
CA THR A 94 9.00 -8.58 -0.06
C THR A 94 9.74 -7.26 0.17
N GLU A 95 9.23 -6.17 -0.39
CA GLU A 95 9.84 -4.85 -0.21
C GLU A 95 9.75 -4.38 1.25
N LEU A 96 8.64 -4.65 1.93
CA LEU A 96 8.50 -4.33 3.36
C LEU A 96 9.55 -5.06 4.20
N ARG A 97 9.81 -6.34 3.88
CA ARG A 97 10.88 -7.09 4.56
C ARG A 97 12.26 -6.52 4.25
N ARG A 98 12.49 -6.10 3.01
CA ARG A 98 13.77 -5.49 2.61
C ARG A 98 14.04 -4.20 3.37
N VAL A 99 13.00 -3.41 3.64
CA VAL A 99 13.10 -2.16 4.41
C VAL A 99 13.43 -2.44 5.88
N GLY A 100 13.10 -3.61 6.39
CA GLY A 100 13.43 -4.02 7.75
C GLY A 100 12.24 -4.46 8.60
N PHE A 101 11.03 -4.46 8.03
CA PHE A 101 9.85 -4.93 8.77
C PHE A 101 9.80 -6.45 8.83
N THR A 102 9.27 -6.96 9.93
CA THR A 102 8.79 -8.35 9.98
C THR A 102 7.35 -8.35 9.48
N VAL A 103 7.06 -9.18 8.49
CA VAL A 103 5.69 -9.37 8.00
C VAL A 103 5.13 -10.61 8.69
N GLU A 104 4.09 -10.41 9.50
CA GLU A 104 3.49 -11.49 10.30
C GLU A 104 2.87 -12.56 9.41
N SER A 105 2.84 -13.79 9.90
CA SER A 105 2.11 -14.87 9.23
C SER A 105 0.62 -14.54 9.17
N GLY A 106 0.03 -14.66 8.00
CA GLY A 106 -1.38 -14.32 7.79
C GLY A 106 -1.65 -12.84 7.55
N ALA A 107 -0.62 -11.99 7.50
CA ALA A 107 -0.79 -10.55 7.34
C ALA A 107 -1.11 -10.14 5.89
N VAL A 108 -0.66 -10.90 4.91
CA VAL A 108 -0.82 -10.55 3.49
C VAL A 108 -2.17 -11.04 3.01
N ARG A 109 -3.13 -10.11 2.88
CA ARG A 109 -4.52 -10.43 2.54
C ARG A 109 -4.91 -9.81 1.21
N PHE A 110 -5.25 -10.65 0.24
CA PHE A 110 -5.66 -10.23 -1.09
C PHE A 110 -7.18 -10.21 -1.21
N PHE A 111 -7.73 -9.08 -1.64
CA PHE A 111 -9.16 -8.90 -1.85
C PHE A 111 -9.44 -8.90 -3.36
N PRO A 112 -10.00 -9.99 -3.92
CA PRO A 112 -10.31 -10.05 -5.34
C PRO A 112 -11.33 -8.99 -5.76
N GLN A 113 -11.15 -8.43 -6.96
CA GLN A 113 -12.05 -7.38 -7.48
C GLN A 113 -13.42 -7.91 -7.90
N ASP A 114 -13.56 -9.22 -8.08
CA ASP A 114 -14.82 -9.85 -8.49
C ASP A 114 -15.79 -10.11 -7.34
N GLY A 115 -15.44 -9.70 -6.11
CA GLY A 115 -16.26 -9.92 -4.93
C GLY A 115 -16.07 -11.28 -4.28
N SER A 116 -15.13 -12.10 -4.74
CA SER A 116 -14.77 -13.37 -4.10
C SER A 116 -14.21 -13.12 -2.71
N ARG A 117 -14.13 -14.18 -1.90
CA ARG A 117 -13.61 -14.07 -0.54
C ARG A 117 -12.14 -13.64 -0.55
N PRO A 118 -11.74 -12.79 0.42
CA PRO A 118 -10.32 -12.46 0.59
C PRO A 118 -9.48 -13.72 0.82
N ARG A 119 -8.25 -13.70 0.32
CA ARG A 119 -7.30 -14.80 0.47
C ARG A 119 -6.08 -14.35 1.22
N VAL A 120 -5.62 -15.17 2.16
CA VAL A 120 -4.32 -14.97 2.81
C VAL A 120 -3.24 -15.54 1.90
N LEU A 121 -2.30 -14.70 1.49
CA LEU A 121 -1.22 -15.11 0.59
C LEU A 121 0.04 -15.53 1.36
N ALA A 122 0.24 -14.96 2.54
CA ALA A 122 1.41 -15.26 3.35
C ALA A 122 1.19 -14.91 4.82
#